data_1b30267015548a4eb2e5fb9f17408f33
#
_entry.id   1b30267015548a4eb2e5fb9f17408f33
#
_cell.length_a   1.000
_cell.length_b   1.000
_cell.length_c   1.000
_cell.angle_alpha   90.00
_cell.angle_beta   90.00
_cell.angle_gamma   90.00
#
_symmetry.space_group_name_H-M   'P 1'
#
loop_
_entity.id
_entity.type
_entity.pdbx_description
1 polymer ?
#
loop_
_entity_poly.entity_id
_entity_poly.type
_entity_poly.pdbx_seq_one_letter_code
_entity_poly.pdbx_strand_id
1 'polypeptide(L)'
;MIAKPLQKTFEFALNDAISRRHEYVTIEHVLYALLHDSEVAQVITECGGDVDVLKKQLDDFMDRTLEKLPDDADVQPVLTAMLQRVVQYAQLHAQSSGRKEVDTGQMLAALYQAERSQAVYLLRSQGVNKLDVLSYLSHGIAKNPAGVPRPAFVAPDEEGPGVSGDPLKEFAVNLIERAKKGEIDPLIGRSAELERTIQILCRRRKNNPLFVGEPGVGKTAIAEGLALKIHKNEVPAVLKDAEVYSLDMGAVLAGTKYRGEFEQRLKAVIAALLDKKEAILFIDEIHTIVGAGAVSGGTMDASNILKPAIASGKLRCIGSTTYAEYKASFERDRALARRFQKIEIGEPTVDETIEILRGLKQYYEEHHHVTFSDDAIKLAAELSAKYIHDRHLPDKAIDVLDEAGARVRMLRTATTENRQPTTIGEADVEQVVATMAKIPPRTIAISEKERLQNLEGELQRVIFGQDHAVKQIVSAIKLSRSGLGHPEKPIGSFLFSGPTGVGKTELAKQLAASLGVEFIRFDMSEYGERHTVSRLIGAPPGYVGFDRGGLLTD
;
A
#
# COMPACT_ATOMS: atom_id res chain seq x y z
N MET A 1 28.72 19.64 -12.45
CA MET A 1 30.05 19.80 -13.13
C MET A 1 30.79 18.48 -12.98
N ILE A 2 31.79 18.22 -13.85
CA ILE A 2 32.63 17.02 -13.81
C ILE A 2 33.96 17.42 -13.16
N ALA A 3 34.44 16.65 -12.17
CA ALA A 3 35.70 16.91 -11.48
C ALA A 3 36.91 16.75 -12.42
N LYS A 4 37.99 17.51 -12.18
CA LYS A 4 39.19 17.46 -13.02
C LYS A 4 39.80 16.06 -13.22
N PRO A 5 39.86 15.17 -12.19
CA PRO A 5 40.33 13.79 -12.40
C PRO A 5 39.47 13.02 -13.40
N LEU A 6 38.14 13.13 -13.29
CA LEU A 6 37.21 12.45 -14.19
C LEU A 6 37.26 13.01 -15.62
N GLN A 7 37.57 14.30 -15.82
CA GLN A 7 37.80 14.87 -17.16
C GLN A 7 39.00 14.18 -17.83
N LYS A 8 40.12 14.02 -17.10
CA LYS A 8 41.28 13.29 -17.60
C LYS A 8 40.97 11.84 -17.96
N THR A 9 40.13 11.17 -17.16
CA THR A 9 39.68 9.82 -17.46
C THR A 9 38.87 9.74 -18.75
N PHE A 10 38.00 10.72 -19.03
CA PHE A 10 37.28 10.78 -20.30
C PHE A 10 38.20 11.09 -21.48
N GLU A 11 39.19 11.99 -21.30
CA GLU A 11 40.19 12.25 -22.32
C GLU A 11 41.01 10.99 -22.64
N PHE A 12 41.39 10.23 -21.63
CA PHE A 12 42.07 8.94 -21.79
C PHE A 12 41.20 7.94 -22.56
N ALA A 13 39.92 7.79 -22.17
CA ALA A 13 38.97 6.89 -22.85
C ALA A 13 38.75 7.27 -24.34
N LEU A 14 38.72 8.56 -24.62
CA LEU A 14 38.61 9.09 -26.01
C LEU A 14 39.88 8.76 -26.82
N ASN A 15 41.05 9.02 -26.25
CA ASN A 15 42.33 8.75 -26.89
C ASN A 15 42.55 7.24 -27.11
N ASP A 16 42.12 6.39 -26.18
CA ASP A 16 42.17 4.95 -26.32
C ASP A 16 41.26 4.47 -27.48
N ALA A 17 40.03 5.01 -27.58
CA ALA A 17 39.11 4.71 -28.68
C ALA A 17 39.68 5.17 -30.03
N ILE A 18 40.35 6.34 -30.10
CA ILE A 18 41.06 6.82 -31.31
C ILE A 18 42.21 5.88 -31.70
N SER A 19 43.05 5.50 -30.73
CA SER A 19 44.22 4.62 -30.96
C SER A 19 43.83 3.24 -31.45
N ARG A 20 42.67 2.74 -31.02
CA ARG A 20 42.08 1.45 -31.47
C ARG A 20 41.23 1.58 -32.73
N ARG A 21 41.01 2.82 -33.20
CA ARG A 21 40.18 3.12 -34.39
C ARG A 21 38.71 2.72 -34.21
N HIS A 22 38.18 2.87 -33.01
CA HIS A 22 36.77 2.62 -32.74
C HIS A 22 35.91 3.83 -33.09
N GLU A 23 34.73 3.59 -33.68
CA GLU A 23 33.75 4.65 -34.00
C GLU A 23 33.09 5.24 -32.77
N TYR A 24 32.95 4.45 -31.70
CA TYR A 24 32.23 4.84 -30.48
C TYR A 24 33.08 4.69 -29.25
N VAL A 25 32.95 5.68 -28.33
CA VAL A 25 33.40 5.54 -26.94
C VAL A 25 32.29 4.83 -26.16
N THR A 26 32.58 3.62 -25.69
CA THR A 26 31.66 2.77 -24.94
C THR A 26 31.94 2.82 -23.44
N ILE A 27 31.10 2.12 -22.65
CA ILE A 27 31.26 1.97 -21.21
C ILE A 27 32.56 1.24 -20.86
N GLU A 28 32.96 0.30 -21.72
CA GLU A 28 34.18 -0.49 -21.59
C GLU A 28 35.42 0.40 -21.66
N HIS A 29 35.48 1.36 -22.58
CA HIS A 29 36.55 2.36 -22.65
C HIS A 29 36.63 3.22 -21.36
N VAL A 30 35.48 3.64 -20.84
CA VAL A 30 35.44 4.44 -19.61
C VAL A 30 35.87 3.61 -18.41
N LEU A 31 35.42 2.34 -18.28
CA LEU A 31 35.90 1.48 -17.21
C LEU A 31 37.40 1.24 -17.33
N TYR A 32 37.91 0.95 -18.54
CA TYR A 32 39.32 0.78 -18.79
C TYR A 32 40.15 2.00 -18.38
N ALA A 33 39.68 3.20 -18.72
CA ALA A 33 40.30 4.45 -18.29
C ALA A 33 40.24 4.67 -16.77
N LEU A 34 39.12 4.34 -16.12
CA LEU A 34 38.96 4.40 -14.68
C LEU A 34 39.91 3.46 -13.93
N LEU A 35 40.23 2.28 -14.51
CA LEU A 35 41.21 1.36 -13.92
C LEU A 35 42.64 1.90 -13.92
N HIS A 36 42.95 2.99 -14.63
CA HIS A 36 44.25 3.68 -14.58
C HIS A 36 44.26 4.81 -13.53
N ASP A 37 43.11 5.15 -12.96
CA ASP A 37 43.02 6.07 -11.82
C ASP A 37 43.38 5.34 -10.52
N SER A 38 44.26 5.92 -9.71
CA SER A 38 44.76 5.28 -8.47
C SER A 38 43.70 5.10 -7.41
N GLU A 39 42.71 6.05 -7.32
CA GLU A 39 41.61 5.96 -6.36
C GLU A 39 40.65 4.84 -6.75
N VAL A 40 40.29 4.74 -8.03
CA VAL A 40 39.41 3.70 -8.54
C VAL A 40 40.08 2.33 -8.46
N ALA A 41 41.36 2.21 -8.80
CA ALA A 41 42.14 0.99 -8.68
C ALA A 41 42.16 0.48 -7.23
N GLN A 42 42.34 1.37 -6.26
CA GLN A 42 42.26 1.05 -4.84
C GLN A 42 40.86 0.57 -4.44
N VAL A 43 39.79 1.29 -4.85
CA VAL A 43 38.40 0.88 -4.59
C VAL A 43 38.13 -0.54 -5.07
N ILE A 44 38.54 -0.89 -6.30
CA ILE A 44 38.32 -2.21 -6.87
C ILE A 44 39.11 -3.28 -6.12
N THR A 45 40.36 -3.00 -5.76
CA THR A 45 41.21 -3.93 -4.99
C THR A 45 40.63 -4.21 -3.61
N GLU A 46 40.19 -3.16 -2.90
CA GLU A 46 39.57 -3.28 -1.57
C GLU A 46 38.21 -3.97 -1.62
N CYS A 47 37.52 -3.89 -2.76
CA CYS A 47 36.30 -4.66 -3.04
C CYS A 47 36.56 -6.10 -3.48
N GLY A 48 37.82 -6.53 -3.52
CA GLY A 48 38.24 -7.91 -3.83
C GLY A 48 38.44 -8.21 -5.31
N GLY A 49 38.46 -7.17 -6.19
CA GLY A 49 38.76 -7.32 -7.61
C GLY A 49 40.23 -7.22 -7.91
N ASP A 50 40.66 -7.85 -9.01
CA ASP A 50 41.99 -7.78 -9.55
C ASP A 50 42.03 -6.83 -10.74
N VAL A 51 42.69 -5.67 -10.55
CA VAL A 51 42.72 -4.57 -11.54
C VAL A 51 43.45 -5.02 -12.82
N ASP A 52 44.52 -5.79 -12.71
CA ASP A 52 45.31 -6.19 -13.88
C ASP A 52 44.58 -7.24 -14.72
N VAL A 53 43.85 -8.14 -14.07
CA VAL A 53 42.97 -9.10 -14.75
C VAL A 53 41.82 -8.38 -15.48
N LEU A 54 41.20 -7.36 -14.83
CA LEU A 54 40.15 -6.56 -15.45
C LEU A 54 40.63 -5.78 -16.67
N LYS A 55 41.82 -5.14 -16.57
CA LYS A 55 42.43 -4.42 -17.68
C LYS A 55 42.64 -5.37 -18.87
N LYS A 56 43.21 -6.52 -18.64
CA LYS A 56 43.47 -7.50 -19.69
C LYS A 56 42.18 -8.03 -20.33
N GLN A 57 41.15 -8.31 -19.53
CA GLN A 57 39.88 -8.80 -20.06
C GLN A 57 39.13 -7.74 -20.86
N LEU A 58 39.21 -6.47 -20.45
CA LEU A 58 38.62 -5.35 -21.20
C LEU A 58 39.37 -5.11 -22.50
N ASP A 59 40.68 -5.17 -22.47
CA ASP A 59 41.57 -5.04 -23.63
C ASP A 59 41.26 -6.11 -24.68
N ASP A 60 41.26 -7.37 -24.27
CA ASP A 60 40.90 -8.52 -25.12
C ASP A 60 39.47 -8.38 -25.71
N PHE A 61 38.51 -7.88 -24.92
CA PHE A 61 37.13 -7.68 -25.37
C PHE A 61 37.03 -6.56 -26.41
N MET A 62 37.63 -5.40 -26.13
CA MET A 62 37.57 -4.24 -27.02
C MET A 62 38.23 -4.55 -28.38
N ASP A 63 39.37 -5.24 -28.34
CA ASP A 63 40.07 -5.59 -29.59
C ASP A 63 39.39 -6.63 -30.46
N ARG A 64 38.63 -7.57 -29.85
CA ARG A 64 37.98 -8.67 -30.58
C ARG A 64 36.53 -8.38 -30.97
N THR A 65 35.84 -7.53 -30.21
CA THR A 65 34.38 -7.41 -30.34
C THR A 65 33.93 -6.06 -30.90
N LEU A 66 34.71 -5.00 -30.68
CA LEU A 66 34.34 -3.69 -31.20
C LEU A 66 34.81 -3.52 -32.64
N GLU A 67 33.92 -2.96 -33.47
CA GLU A 67 34.22 -2.70 -34.88
C GLU A 67 35.27 -1.61 -35.04
N LYS A 68 36.29 -1.87 -35.87
CA LYS A 68 37.36 -0.92 -36.16
C LYS A 68 37.05 -0.22 -37.50
N LEU A 69 37.26 1.08 -37.56
CA LEU A 69 37.15 1.86 -38.77
C LEU A 69 38.28 1.52 -39.76
N PRO A 70 38.03 1.65 -41.09
CA PRO A 70 39.06 1.47 -42.11
C PRO A 70 40.25 2.42 -41.94
N ASP A 71 41.42 2.04 -42.48
CA ASP A 71 42.67 2.77 -42.29
C ASP A 71 42.69 4.19 -42.84
N ASP A 72 41.85 4.50 -43.80
CA ASP A 72 41.69 5.80 -44.47
C ASP A 72 40.63 6.71 -43.84
N ALA A 73 39.88 6.23 -42.83
CA ALA A 73 38.85 7.03 -42.17
C ALA A 73 39.42 7.98 -41.11
N ASP A 74 38.93 9.20 -41.06
CA ASP A 74 39.20 10.14 -39.97
C ASP A 74 38.40 9.70 -38.72
N VAL A 75 39.12 9.36 -37.64
CA VAL A 75 38.52 8.78 -36.44
C VAL A 75 38.13 9.88 -35.47
N GLN A 76 36.84 10.17 -35.38
CA GLN A 76 36.26 11.05 -34.37
C GLN A 76 35.21 10.28 -33.53
N PRO A 77 35.61 9.56 -32.47
CA PRO A 77 34.69 8.73 -31.74
C PRO A 77 33.56 9.50 -31.09
N VAL A 78 32.33 8.97 -31.17
CA VAL A 78 31.14 9.56 -30.56
C VAL A 78 30.74 8.77 -29.33
N LEU A 79 30.28 9.45 -28.29
CA LEU A 79 29.80 8.78 -27.08
C LEU A 79 28.54 7.96 -27.38
N THR A 80 28.50 6.70 -26.97
CA THR A 80 27.30 5.87 -27.09
C THR A 80 26.14 6.45 -26.28
N ALA A 81 24.90 6.26 -26.75
CA ALA A 81 23.69 6.70 -26.04
C ALA A 81 23.60 6.15 -24.60
N MET A 82 24.12 4.93 -24.37
CA MET A 82 24.17 4.34 -23.03
C MET A 82 25.16 5.07 -22.13
N LEU A 83 26.35 5.40 -22.64
CA LEU A 83 27.33 6.16 -21.89
C LEU A 83 26.82 7.55 -21.52
N GLN A 84 26.15 8.23 -22.47
CA GLN A 84 25.52 9.53 -22.19
C GLN A 84 24.50 9.45 -21.04
N ARG A 85 23.66 8.40 -21.01
CA ARG A 85 22.71 8.16 -19.92
C ARG A 85 23.40 7.92 -18.57
N VAL A 86 24.48 7.14 -18.56
CA VAL A 86 25.24 6.87 -17.34
C VAL A 86 25.87 8.16 -16.79
N VAL A 87 26.41 9.01 -17.66
CA VAL A 87 26.97 10.32 -17.27
C VAL A 87 25.87 11.24 -16.72
N GLN A 88 24.72 11.32 -17.37
CA GLN A 88 23.57 12.08 -16.87
C GLN A 88 23.09 11.57 -15.50
N TYR A 89 23.02 10.24 -15.33
CA TYR A 89 22.66 9.65 -14.05
C TYR A 89 23.66 10.02 -12.94
N ALA A 90 24.97 9.94 -13.23
CA ALA A 90 26.01 10.34 -12.29
C ALA A 90 25.88 11.82 -11.86
N GLN A 91 25.55 12.71 -12.82
CA GLN A 91 25.35 14.14 -12.54
C GLN A 91 24.11 14.38 -11.67
N LEU A 92 22.98 13.74 -11.96
CA LEU A 92 21.75 13.84 -11.16
C LEU A 92 21.97 13.31 -9.74
N HIS A 93 22.68 12.19 -9.61
CA HIS A 93 22.98 11.58 -8.32
C HIS A 93 23.92 12.46 -7.48
N ALA A 94 24.92 13.08 -8.09
CA ALA A 94 25.79 14.03 -7.40
C ALA A 94 25.01 15.25 -6.88
N GLN A 95 24.10 15.80 -7.70
CA GLN A 95 23.24 16.92 -7.31
C GLN A 95 22.30 16.56 -6.14
N SER A 96 21.66 15.39 -6.20
CA SER A 96 20.76 14.92 -5.13
C SER A 96 21.48 14.64 -3.81
N SER A 97 22.79 14.31 -3.88
CA SER A 97 23.66 14.07 -2.73
C SER A 97 24.34 15.36 -2.20
N GLY A 98 23.96 16.54 -2.71
CA GLY A 98 24.52 17.83 -2.29
C GLY A 98 25.97 18.10 -2.75
N ARG A 99 26.53 17.27 -3.62
CA ARG A 99 27.87 17.43 -4.17
C ARG A 99 27.85 18.30 -5.43
N LYS A 100 28.82 19.18 -5.57
CA LYS A 100 28.91 20.14 -6.72
C LYS A 100 29.45 19.49 -8.00
N GLU A 101 30.25 18.44 -7.87
CA GLU A 101 30.97 17.80 -8.99
C GLU A 101 30.89 16.28 -8.89
N VAL A 102 30.95 15.60 -10.04
CA VAL A 102 31.01 14.12 -10.14
C VAL A 102 32.49 13.71 -10.09
N ASP A 103 32.86 12.86 -9.15
CA ASP A 103 34.21 12.27 -9.03
C ASP A 103 34.33 10.90 -9.75
N THR A 104 35.56 10.34 -9.80
CA THR A 104 35.85 9.05 -10.46
C THR A 104 35.17 7.88 -9.78
N GLY A 105 35.07 7.90 -8.45
CA GLY A 105 34.36 6.87 -7.67
C GLY A 105 32.86 6.87 -7.94
N GLN A 106 32.25 8.03 -8.01
CA GLN A 106 30.82 8.16 -8.37
C GLN A 106 30.56 7.69 -9.80
N MET A 107 31.48 7.97 -10.73
CA MET A 107 31.37 7.47 -12.09
C MET A 107 31.48 5.94 -12.12
N LEU A 108 32.39 5.32 -11.36
CA LEU A 108 32.45 3.86 -11.22
C LEU A 108 31.13 3.27 -10.70
N ALA A 109 30.55 3.87 -9.68
CA ALA A 109 29.25 3.44 -9.15
C ALA A 109 28.10 3.60 -10.16
N ALA A 110 28.16 4.67 -10.99
CA ALA A 110 27.16 4.92 -12.02
C ALA A 110 27.24 3.94 -13.21
N LEU A 111 28.41 3.37 -13.52
CA LEU A 111 28.56 2.37 -14.57
C LEU A 111 27.64 1.16 -14.39
N TYR A 112 27.32 0.79 -13.14
CA TYR A 112 26.40 -0.30 -12.84
C TYR A 112 24.95 -0.08 -13.33
N GLN A 113 24.59 1.11 -13.79
CA GLN A 113 23.33 1.33 -14.49
C GLN A 113 23.26 0.64 -15.85
N ALA A 114 24.41 0.37 -16.46
CA ALA A 114 24.51 -0.36 -17.70
C ALA A 114 24.59 -1.88 -17.44
N GLU A 115 23.58 -2.46 -16.83
CA GLU A 115 23.57 -3.88 -16.36
C GLU A 115 23.93 -4.92 -17.44
N ARG A 116 23.67 -4.58 -18.72
CA ARG A 116 23.93 -5.46 -19.86
C ARG A 116 25.29 -5.21 -20.54
N SER A 117 26.11 -4.30 -20.01
CA SER A 117 27.45 -4.05 -20.55
C SER A 117 28.46 -5.11 -20.13
N GLN A 118 29.45 -5.33 -20.98
CA GLN A 118 30.57 -6.24 -20.65
C GLN A 118 31.38 -5.70 -19.47
N ALA A 119 31.51 -4.40 -19.34
CA ALA A 119 32.17 -3.75 -18.23
C ALA A 119 31.58 -4.19 -16.87
N VAL A 120 30.25 -4.12 -16.72
CA VAL A 120 29.55 -4.53 -15.49
C VAL A 120 29.62 -6.04 -15.28
N TYR A 121 29.54 -6.83 -16.34
CA TYR A 121 29.71 -8.27 -16.26
C TYR A 121 31.09 -8.65 -15.71
N LEU A 122 32.15 -8.04 -16.21
CA LEU A 122 33.52 -8.30 -15.75
C LEU A 122 33.74 -7.91 -14.30
N LEU A 123 33.23 -6.75 -13.86
CA LEU A 123 33.25 -6.35 -12.45
C LEU A 123 32.54 -7.37 -11.55
N ARG A 124 31.33 -7.80 -11.93
CA ARG A 124 30.56 -8.79 -11.17
C ARG A 124 31.21 -10.18 -11.17
N SER A 125 31.84 -10.59 -12.28
CA SER A 125 32.52 -11.89 -12.38
C SER A 125 33.70 -12.01 -11.41
N GLN A 126 34.33 -10.89 -11.03
CA GLN A 126 35.35 -10.81 -10.01
C GLN A 126 34.79 -10.55 -8.60
N GLY A 127 33.48 -10.56 -8.44
CA GLY A 127 32.81 -10.34 -7.18
C GLY A 127 32.76 -8.88 -6.73
N VAL A 128 33.09 -7.91 -7.59
CA VAL A 128 32.96 -6.47 -7.30
C VAL A 128 31.53 -6.06 -7.59
N ASN A 129 30.72 -5.87 -6.54
CA ASN A 129 29.33 -5.48 -6.68
C ASN A 129 29.14 -3.98 -6.42
N LYS A 130 28.05 -3.42 -6.95
CA LYS A 130 27.71 -1.99 -6.75
C LYS A 130 27.69 -1.59 -5.29
N LEU A 131 27.15 -2.45 -4.41
CA LEU A 131 27.05 -2.20 -2.98
C LEU A 131 28.42 -2.12 -2.31
N ASP A 132 29.35 -3.02 -2.67
CA ASP A 132 30.72 -3.03 -2.15
C ASP A 132 31.45 -1.72 -2.50
N VAL A 133 31.32 -1.28 -3.77
CA VAL A 133 31.88 0.00 -4.26
C VAL A 133 31.28 1.19 -3.50
N LEU A 134 29.95 1.25 -3.33
CA LEU A 134 29.29 2.33 -2.61
C LEU A 134 29.66 2.35 -1.12
N SER A 135 29.78 1.17 -0.48
CA SER A 135 30.18 1.04 0.93
C SER A 135 31.60 1.55 1.15
N TYR A 136 32.50 1.18 0.25
CA TYR A 136 33.89 1.67 0.33
C TYR A 136 33.99 3.18 0.10
N LEU A 137 33.28 3.71 -0.90
CA LEU A 137 33.29 5.15 -1.21
C LEU A 137 32.66 6.02 -0.11
N SER A 138 31.69 5.46 0.65
CA SER A 138 30.98 6.22 1.70
C SER A 138 31.55 6.03 3.09
N HIS A 139 32.10 4.87 3.40
CA HIS A 139 32.50 4.49 4.76
C HIS A 139 33.93 3.93 4.87
N GLY A 140 34.65 3.76 3.76
CA GLY A 140 36.01 3.17 3.75
C GLY A 140 36.04 1.69 4.16
N ILE A 141 34.89 0.98 4.11
CA ILE A 141 34.81 -0.42 4.53
C ILE A 141 35.28 -1.33 3.39
N ALA A 142 36.44 -1.93 3.55
CA ALA A 142 37.01 -2.90 2.61
C ALA A 142 36.31 -4.26 2.75
N LYS A 143 36.12 -4.97 1.63
CA LYS A 143 35.54 -6.32 1.61
C LYS A 143 36.49 -7.40 2.19
N ASN A 144 37.81 -7.14 2.17
CA ASN A 144 38.84 -7.97 2.78
C ASN A 144 39.82 -7.11 3.57
N PRO A 145 39.77 -7.05 4.91
CA PRO A 145 40.89 -6.49 5.67
C PRO A 145 42.14 -7.36 5.49
N ALA A 146 43.23 -6.74 5.02
CA ALA A 146 44.48 -7.40 4.75
C ALA A 146 44.97 -8.18 5.97
N GLY A 147 45.08 -9.52 5.88
CA GLY A 147 45.80 -10.33 6.84
C GLY A 147 45.20 -11.64 7.35
N VAL A 148 44.20 -12.24 6.69
CA VAL A 148 43.68 -13.56 7.10
C VAL A 148 43.75 -14.57 5.96
N PRO A 149 44.40 -15.79 6.18
CA PRO A 149 44.51 -16.85 5.17
C PRO A 149 43.12 -17.46 4.86
N ARG A 150 42.88 -17.75 3.58
CA ARG A 150 41.66 -18.40 3.09
C ARG A 150 41.50 -19.80 3.70
N PRO A 151 40.36 -20.14 4.33
CA PRO A 151 39.88 -21.51 4.43
C PRO A 151 39.10 -21.91 3.19
N ALA A 152 39.24 -23.20 2.81
CA ALA A 152 38.58 -23.84 1.70
C ALA A 152 37.05 -23.82 1.84
N PHE A 153 36.38 -23.85 0.66
CA PHE A 153 34.96 -23.92 0.44
C PHE A 153 34.17 -24.64 1.55
N VAL A 154 33.45 -23.86 2.31
CA VAL A 154 32.25 -24.28 3.05
C VAL A 154 31.16 -23.26 2.65
N ALA A 155 29.96 -23.75 2.31
CA ALA A 155 28.83 -22.94 1.93
C ALA A 155 28.57 -21.82 2.98
N PRO A 156 28.27 -20.60 2.57
CA PRO A 156 28.11 -19.53 3.54
C PRO A 156 26.80 -19.72 4.31
N ASP A 157 26.93 -20.03 5.60
CA ASP A 157 25.94 -19.65 6.58
C ASP A 157 26.02 -18.11 6.69
N GLU A 158 24.97 -17.44 6.23
CA GLU A 158 24.80 -15.99 6.26
C GLU A 158 24.52 -15.55 7.72
N GLU A 159 25.55 -15.16 8.45
CA GLU A 159 25.38 -14.29 9.60
C GLU A 159 25.73 -12.85 9.18
N GLY A 160 24.76 -12.11 8.67
CA GLY A 160 24.72 -10.64 8.72
C GLY A 160 24.61 -10.16 10.18
N PRO A 161 24.75 -8.87 10.51
CA PRO A 161 24.62 -8.38 11.87
C PRO A 161 23.30 -8.88 12.43
N GLY A 162 23.40 -9.87 13.31
CA GLY A 162 22.28 -10.66 13.78
C GLY A 162 21.24 -9.73 14.39
N VAL A 163 20.01 -9.94 14.01
CA VAL A 163 18.87 -9.58 14.82
C VAL A 163 19.16 -10.20 16.18
N SER A 164 19.65 -9.41 17.14
CA SER A 164 20.02 -9.86 18.48
C SER A 164 18.77 -10.05 19.32
N GLY A 165 17.87 -10.94 18.88
CA GLY A 165 16.58 -11.22 19.49
C GLY A 165 15.82 -12.28 18.70
N ASP A 166 14.75 -12.79 19.28
CA ASP A 166 13.79 -13.66 18.59
C ASP A 166 13.05 -12.86 17.50
N PRO A 167 13.25 -13.15 16.19
CA PRO A 167 12.63 -12.36 15.10
C PRO A 167 11.11 -12.31 15.17
N LEU A 168 10.49 -13.33 15.78
CA LEU A 168 9.03 -13.37 15.96
C LEU A 168 8.54 -12.38 17.01
N LYS A 169 9.35 -12.10 18.05
CA LYS A 169 8.99 -11.10 19.07
C LYS A 169 9.17 -9.67 18.57
N GLU A 170 10.10 -9.47 17.63
CA GLU A 170 10.40 -8.13 17.10
C GLU A 170 9.48 -7.72 15.95
N PHE A 171 9.12 -8.67 15.06
CA PHE A 171 8.42 -8.38 13.81
C PHE A 171 7.05 -9.04 13.67
N ALA A 172 6.59 -9.80 14.66
CA ALA A 172 5.30 -10.45 14.62
C ALA A 172 4.62 -10.47 16.00
N VAL A 173 3.30 -10.36 15.99
CA VAL A 173 2.48 -10.42 17.19
C VAL A 173 1.82 -11.80 17.28
N ASN A 174 2.02 -12.52 18.39
CA ASN A 174 1.34 -13.79 18.63
C ASN A 174 -0.10 -13.53 19.10
N LEU A 175 -1.07 -13.80 18.21
CA LEU A 175 -2.49 -13.58 18.51
C LEU A 175 -3.02 -14.55 19.57
N ILE A 176 -2.44 -15.74 19.74
CA ILE A 176 -2.85 -16.68 20.79
C ILE A 176 -2.45 -16.13 22.19
N GLU A 177 -1.29 -15.49 22.30
CA GLU A 177 -0.87 -14.84 23.55
C GLU A 177 -1.76 -13.64 23.89
N ARG A 178 -2.13 -12.84 22.88
CA ARG A 178 -3.11 -11.74 23.08
C ARG A 178 -4.49 -12.28 23.51
N ALA A 179 -4.94 -13.38 22.89
CA ALA A 179 -6.19 -14.05 23.30
C ALA A 179 -6.15 -14.53 24.77
N LYS A 180 -5.01 -15.09 25.22
CA LYS A 180 -4.81 -15.52 26.61
C LYS A 180 -4.86 -14.36 27.61
N LYS A 181 -4.37 -13.18 27.20
CA LYS A 181 -4.40 -11.97 28.01
C LYS A 181 -5.75 -11.25 28.01
N GLY A 182 -6.71 -11.68 27.18
CA GLY A 182 -7.99 -11.02 27.01
C GLY A 182 -7.93 -9.70 26.22
N GLU A 183 -6.89 -9.53 25.41
CA GLU A 183 -6.64 -8.33 24.59
C GLU A 183 -7.31 -8.39 23.22
N ILE A 184 -8.08 -9.43 22.92
CA ILE A 184 -8.79 -9.62 21.66
C ILE A 184 -10.29 -9.56 21.91
N ASP A 185 -10.97 -8.72 21.14
CA ASP A 185 -12.42 -8.59 21.18
C ASP A 185 -13.13 -9.84 20.60
N PRO A 186 -14.30 -10.19 21.10
CA PRO A 186 -15.04 -11.33 20.59
C PRO A 186 -15.51 -11.12 19.15
N LEU A 187 -15.29 -12.13 18.31
CA LEU A 187 -15.84 -12.13 16.95
C LEU A 187 -17.35 -12.40 16.98
N ILE A 188 -18.13 -11.45 16.50
CA ILE A 188 -19.59 -11.52 16.45
C ILE A 188 -20.05 -11.54 15.00
N GLY A 189 -21.01 -12.40 14.68
CA GLY A 189 -21.55 -12.53 13.33
C GLY A 189 -20.74 -13.48 12.46
N ARG A 190 -19.73 -13.26 11.88
CA ARG A 190 -18.85 -13.93 10.90
C ARG A 190 -18.55 -15.44 11.10
N SER A 191 -19.52 -16.22 11.62
CA SER A 191 -19.32 -17.67 11.89
C SER A 191 -19.07 -18.47 10.61
N ALA A 192 -19.79 -18.17 9.52
CA ALA A 192 -19.65 -18.87 8.25
C ALA A 192 -18.27 -18.65 7.61
N GLU A 193 -17.77 -17.41 7.63
CA GLU A 193 -16.45 -17.05 7.12
C GLU A 193 -15.34 -17.68 7.95
N LEU A 194 -15.50 -17.70 9.27
CA LEU A 194 -14.56 -18.32 10.19
C LEU A 194 -14.53 -19.85 10.01
N GLU A 195 -15.66 -20.52 9.90
CA GLU A 195 -15.74 -21.95 9.60
C GLU A 195 -15.10 -22.28 8.25
N ARG A 196 -15.36 -21.44 7.24
CA ARG A 196 -14.73 -21.58 5.93
C ARG A 196 -13.21 -21.42 6.01
N THR A 197 -12.72 -20.49 6.81
CA THR A 197 -11.29 -20.28 7.07
C THR A 197 -10.66 -21.53 7.69
N ILE A 198 -11.29 -22.11 8.72
CA ILE A 198 -10.85 -23.34 9.38
C ILE A 198 -10.83 -24.51 8.38
N GLN A 199 -11.88 -24.67 7.57
CA GLN A 199 -11.94 -25.71 6.54
C GLN A 199 -10.80 -25.59 5.53
N ILE A 200 -10.45 -24.38 5.10
CA ILE A 200 -9.36 -24.14 4.15
C ILE A 200 -8.01 -24.47 4.79
N LEU A 201 -7.76 -24.03 6.02
CA LEU A 201 -6.52 -24.30 6.75
C LEU A 201 -6.29 -25.82 6.98
N CYS A 202 -7.36 -26.61 7.07
CA CYS A 202 -7.28 -28.07 7.20
C CYS A 202 -7.05 -28.81 5.88
N ARG A 203 -7.03 -28.13 4.72
CA ARG A 203 -6.80 -28.77 3.42
C ARG A 203 -5.35 -29.17 3.24
N ARG A 204 -5.12 -30.20 2.42
CA ARG A 204 -3.78 -30.64 2.01
C ARG A 204 -3.12 -29.66 1.02
N ARG A 205 -3.91 -29.01 0.16
CA ARG A 205 -3.46 -28.06 -0.87
C ARG A 205 -4.42 -26.88 -0.90
N LYS A 206 -3.94 -25.71 -1.34
CA LYS A 206 -4.69 -24.45 -1.29
C LYS A 206 -5.23 -24.19 0.12
N ASN A 207 -4.36 -24.40 1.10
CA ASN A 207 -4.66 -24.28 2.53
C ASN A 207 -4.40 -22.87 3.08
N ASN A 208 -4.27 -21.88 2.21
CA ASN A 208 -4.05 -20.48 2.58
C ASN A 208 -5.31 -19.68 2.24
N PRO A 209 -6.12 -19.26 3.23
CA PRO A 209 -7.25 -18.37 3.00
C PRO A 209 -6.79 -16.96 2.66
N LEU A 210 -7.51 -16.30 1.76
CA LEU A 210 -7.33 -14.90 1.40
C LEU A 210 -8.65 -14.17 1.58
N PHE A 211 -8.72 -13.28 2.57
CA PHE A 211 -9.86 -12.42 2.82
C PHE A 211 -9.85 -11.27 1.82
N VAL A 212 -10.93 -11.15 1.05
CA VAL A 212 -11.09 -10.08 0.06
C VAL A 212 -12.38 -9.32 0.39
N GLY A 213 -12.27 -8.02 0.63
CA GLY A 213 -13.39 -7.16 0.99
C GLY A 213 -12.94 -5.73 1.21
N GLU A 214 -13.88 -4.81 1.27
CA GLU A 214 -13.59 -3.40 1.46
C GLU A 214 -12.91 -3.10 2.83
N PRO A 215 -12.22 -1.97 2.99
CA PRO A 215 -11.66 -1.56 4.27
C PRO A 215 -12.76 -1.46 5.34
N GLY A 216 -12.46 -1.84 6.59
CA GLY A 216 -13.41 -1.70 7.70
C GLY A 216 -14.51 -2.77 7.81
N VAL A 217 -14.58 -3.78 6.91
CA VAL A 217 -15.61 -4.85 6.99
C VAL A 217 -15.29 -5.96 8.01
N GLY A 218 -14.17 -5.87 8.73
CA GLY A 218 -13.80 -6.81 9.79
C GLY A 218 -12.92 -7.98 9.34
N LYS A 219 -12.09 -7.84 8.29
CA LYS A 219 -11.16 -8.90 7.82
C LYS A 219 -10.17 -9.34 8.90
N THR A 220 -9.56 -8.41 9.60
CA THR A 220 -8.60 -8.66 10.68
C THR A 220 -9.25 -9.35 11.88
N ALA A 221 -10.49 -8.97 12.22
CA ALA A 221 -11.28 -9.58 13.28
C ALA A 221 -11.52 -11.09 13.08
N ILE A 222 -11.59 -11.59 11.83
CA ILE A 222 -11.73 -13.02 11.55
C ILE A 222 -10.45 -13.78 11.93
N ALA A 223 -9.26 -13.21 11.69
CA ALA A 223 -8.00 -13.82 12.10
C ALA A 223 -7.85 -13.83 13.64
N GLU A 224 -8.27 -12.76 14.30
CA GLU A 224 -8.33 -12.66 15.76
C GLU A 224 -9.36 -13.64 16.36
N GLY A 225 -10.54 -13.76 15.73
CA GLY A 225 -11.57 -14.74 16.11
C GLY A 225 -11.10 -16.19 15.95
N LEU A 226 -10.27 -16.48 14.94
CA LEU A 226 -9.62 -17.78 14.80
C LEU A 226 -8.68 -18.06 15.99
N ALA A 227 -7.88 -17.07 16.37
CA ALA A 227 -6.99 -17.20 17.53
C ALA A 227 -7.76 -17.44 18.83
N LEU A 228 -8.88 -16.75 19.04
CA LEU A 228 -9.79 -17.00 20.17
C LEU A 228 -10.34 -18.43 20.17
N LYS A 229 -10.79 -18.95 19.01
CA LYS A 229 -11.30 -20.35 18.91
C LYS A 229 -10.21 -21.38 19.16
N ILE A 230 -8.97 -21.13 18.67
CA ILE A 230 -7.83 -22.01 18.96
C ILE A 230 -7.55 -22.02 20.47
N HIS A 231 -7.50 -20.84 21.09
CA HIS A 231 -7.28 -20.72 22.53
C HIS A 231 -8.34 -21.46 23.35
N LYS A 232 -9.62 -21.38 22.95
CA LYS A 232 -10.74 -22.08 23.60
C LYS A 232 -10.82 -23.57 23.24
N ASN A 233 -9.93 -24.10 22.41
CA ASN A 233 -9.98 -25.46 21.88
C ASN A 233 -11.25 -25.80 21.07
N GLU A 234 -11.86 -24.81 20.45
CA GLU A 234 -13.08 -24.93 19.62
C GLU A 234 -12.74 -25.13 18.13
N VAL A 235 -11.64 -25.82 17.84
CA VAL A 235 -11.15 -26.09 16.48
C VAL A 235 -10.86 -27.57 16.28
N PRO A 236 -10.81 -28.08 15.03
CA PRO A 236 -10.41 -29.44 14.73
C PRO A 236 -9.01 -29.78 15.29
N ALA A 237 -8.77 -31.09 15.55
CA ALA A 237 -7.53 -31.58 16.14
C ALA A 237 -6.25 -31.10 15.42
N VAL A 238 -6.33 -30.89 14.10
CA VAL A 238 -5.21 -30.40 13.26
C VAL A 238 -4.78 -28.97 13.61
N LEU A 239 -5.64 -28.17 14.23
CA LEU A 239 -5.37 -26.77 14.55
C LEU A 239 -5.29 -26.49 16.06
N LYS A 240 -5.40 -27.51 16.93
CA LYS A 240 -5.42 -27.32 18.38
C LYS A 240 -4.15 -26.70 18.95
N ASP A 241 -3.02 -27.10 18.38
CA ASP A 241 -1.69 -26.64 18.80
C ASP A 241 -1.14 -25.54 17.88
N ALA A 242 -1.99 -24.98 17.01
CA ALA A 242 -1.56 -23.95 16.06
C ALA A 242 -1.33 -22.60 16.77
N GLU A 243 -0.26 -21.94 16.41
CA GLU A 243 0.04 -20.57 16.81
C GLU A 243 -0.22 -19.62 15.63
N VAL A 244 -0.95 -18.54 15.86
CA VAL A 244 -1.25 -17.52 14.84
C VAL A 244 -0.37 -16.30 15.08
N TYR A 245 0.46 -15.96 14.11
CA TYR A 245 1.35 -14.81 14.14
C TYR A 245 0.89 -13.76 13.14
N SER A 246 0.56 -12.57 13.61
CA SER A 246 0.28 -11.42 12.76
C SER A 246 1.59 -10.70 12.43
N LEU A 247 1.95 -10.59 11.15
CA LEU A 247 3.15 -9.89 10.71
C LEU A 247 2.95 -8.38 10.86
N ASP A 248 3.84 -7.74 11.58
CA ASP A 248 3.89 -6.27 11.67
C ASP A 248 4.76 -5.71 10.53
N MET A 249 4.10 -5.33 9.44
CA MET A 249 4.78 -4.73 8.29
C MET A 249 5.47 -3.41 8.64
N GLY A 250 4.92 -2.64 9.58
CA GLY A 250 5.53 -1.39 10.06
C GLY A 250 6.86 -1.67 10.77
N ALA A 251 6.91 -2.65 11.65
CA ALA A 251 8.13 -3.05 12.35
C ALA A 251 9.19 -3.62 11.39
N VAL A 252 8.79 -4.44 10.41
CA VAL A 252 9.71 -5.00 9.42
C VAL A 252 10.33 -3.90 8.54
N LEU A 253 9.57 -2.85 8.21
CA LEU A 253 10.01 -1.70 7.41
C LEU A 253 10.73 -0.62 8.22
N ALA A 254 10.46 -0.51 9.52
CA ALA A 254 11.01 0.54 10.37
C ALA A 254 12.56 0.50 10.39
N GLY A 255 13.18 1.66 10.08
CA GLY A 255 14.64 1.80 10.10
C GLY A 255 15.38 1.11 8.97
N THR A 256 14.72 0.43 8.03
CA THR A 256 15.37 -0.15 6.86
C THR A 256 15.72 0.95 5.86
N LYS A 257 17.02 1.20 5.66
CA LYS A 257 17.51 2.14 4.64
C LYS A 257 17.69 1.46 3.28
N TYR A 258 17.84 0.15 3.26
CA TYR A 258 18.14 -0.65 2.08
C TYR A 258 17.17 -1.82 1.93
N ARG A 259 16.85 -2.14 0.68
CA ARG A 259 15.99 -3.28 0.31
C ARG A 259 16.45 -4.62 0.93
N GLY A 260 17.77 -4.84 1.02
CA GLY A 260 18.33 -6.08 1.58
C GLY A 260 18.02 -6.30 3.05
N GLU A 261 17.92 -5.25 3.86
CA GLU A 261 17.59 -5.37 5.29
C GLU A 261 16.15 -5.84 5.51
N PHE A 262 15.21 -5.32 4.75
CA PHE A 262 13.82 -5.80 4.76
C PHE A 262 13.71 -7.27 4.34
N GLU A 263 14.40 -7.65 3.24
CA GLU A 263 14.41 -9.03 2.76
C GLU A 263 15.02 -9.97 3.80
N GLN A 264 16.08 -9.56 4.49
CA GLN A 264 16.70 -10.34 5.56
C GLN A 264 15.78 -10.50 6.77
N ARG A 265 15.13 -9.44 7.23
CA ARG A 265 14.17 -9.52 8.35
C ARG A 265 13.01 -10.43 8.02
N LEU A 266 12.41 -10.29 6.83
CA LEU A 266 11.31 -11.14 6.39
C LEU A 266 11.74 -12.61 6.26
N LYS A 267 12.95 -12.88 5.75
CA LYS A 267 13.54 -14.24 5.71
C LYS A 267 13.74 -14.81 7.11
N ALA A 268 14.23 -14.01 8.05
CA ALA A 268 14.42 -14.43 9.44
C ALA A 268 13.09 -14.80 10.12
N VAL A 269 12.04 -13.99 9.91
CA VAL A 269 10.68 -14.29 10.40
C VAL A 269 10.14 -15.59 9.81
N ILE A 270 10.28 -15.78 8.49
CA ILE A 270 9.80 -17.00 7.81
C ILE A 270 10.59 -18.23 8.29
N ALA A 271 11.91 -18.14 8.44
CA ALA A 271 12.74 -19.23 8.96
C ALA A 271 12.28 -19.62 10.37
N ALA A 272 12.12 -18.63 11.28
CA ALA A 272 11.65 -18.87 12.64
C ALA A 272 10.23 -19.48 12.69
N LEU A 273 9.34 -19.12 11.75
CA LEU A 273 8.01 -19.74 11.63
C LEU A 273 8.07 -21.18 11.11
N LEU A 274 9.01 -21.48 10.20
CA LEU A 274 9.20 -22.83 9.65
C LEU A 274 9.76 -23.82 10.69
N ASP A 275 10.49 -23.33 11.68
CA ASP A 275 11.02 -24.14 12.80
C ASP A 275 9.92 -24.48 13.82
N LYS A 276 8.78 -23.74 13.80
CA LYS A 276 7.62 -24.04 14.65
C LYS A 276 6.72 -25.08 13.98
N LYS A 277 6.23 -26.00 14.80
CA LYS A 277 5.33 -27.08 14.33
C LYS A 277 4.03 -26.50 13.91
N GLU A 278 3.25 -26.09 13.52
CA GLU A 278 1.86 -25.62 13.30
C GLU A 278 1.72 -24.08 13.35
N ALA A 279 2.71 -23.34 12.83
CA ALA A 279 2.61 -21.90 12.72
C ALA A 279 1.67 -21.48 11.57
N ILE A 280 0.84 -20.48 11.82
CA ILE A 280 0.00 -19.79 10.84
C ILE A 280 0.42 -18.32 10.79
N LEU A 281 0.83 -17.84 9.63
CA LEU A 281 1.20 -16.45 9.42
C LEU A 281 -0.03 -15.68 8.91
N PHE A 282 -0.46 -14.67 9.63
CA PHE A 282 -1.43 -13.70 9.17
C PHE A 282 -0.72 -12.45 8.64
N ILE A 283 -1.07 -12.04 7.44
CA ILE A 283 -0.54 -10.83 6.79
C ILE A 283 -1.71 -9.95 6.41
N ASP A 284 -1.86 -8.85 7.14
CA ASP A 284 -2.82 -7.83 6.76
C ASP A 284 -2.28 -7.03 5.57
N GLU A 285 -3.16 -6.59 4.70
CA GLU A 285 -2.79 -5.88 3.45
C GLU A 285 -1.69 -6.62 2.65
N ILE A 286 -1.83 -7.94 2.47
CA ILE A 286 -0.82 -8.80 1.82
C ILE A 286 -0.41 -8.31 0.41
N HIS A 287 -1.21 -7.46 -0.22
CA HIS A 287 -0.90 -6.82 -1.50
C HIS A 287 0.34 -5.93 -1.41
N THR A 288 0.66 -5.38 -0.23
CA THR A 288 1.87 -4.57 -0.01
C THR A 288 3.15 -5.38 -0.24
N ILE A 289 3.08 -6.70 -0.03
CA ILE A 289 4.19 -7.63 -0.24
C ILE A 289 4.19 -8.15 -1.70
N VAL A 290 3.01 -8.34 -2.30
CA VAL A 290 2.83 -9.02 -3.58
C VAL A 290 2.84 -8.05 -4.77
N GLY A 291 2.33 -6.82 -4.59
CA GLY A 291 2.13 -5.85 -5.66
C GLY A 291 3.27 -4.88 -5.90
N ALA A 292 4.23 -4.88 -5.05
CA ALA A 292 5.30 -3.91 -4.98
C ALA A 292 6.33 -3.94 -6.16
N GLY A 293 6.12 -4.78 -7.18
CA GLY A 293 7.05 -4.96 -8.30
C GLY A 293 6.72 -4.24 -9.62
N ALA A 294 5.58 -3.58 -9.76
CA ALA A 294 5.05 -3.19 -11.08
C ALA A 294 5.14 -1.70 -11.45
N VAL A 295 5.54 -0.81 -10.56
CA VAL A 295 5.62 0.63 -10.88
C VAL A 295 7.05 1.13 -10.69
N SER A 296 7.62 1.60 -11.80
CA SER A 296 8.79 2.45 -12.02
C SER A 296 9.45 2.99 -10.73
N GLY A 297 10.52 2.33 -10.26
CA GLY A 297 11.40 2.91 -9.25
C GLY A 297 11.62 2.13 -7.96
N GLY A 298 11.71 0.79 -7.98
CA GLY A 298 12.32 0.07 -6.86
C GLY A 298 11.38 -0.45 -5.78
N THR A 299 10.24 -0.96 -6.16
CA THR A 299 9.30 -1.61 -5.24
C THR A 299 9.72 -3.04 -4.90
N MET A 300 9.57 -3.40 -3.64
CA MET A 300 9.99 -4.63 -3.00
C MET A 300 9.21 -5.84 -3.53
N ASP A 301 9.84 -6.74 -4.26
CA ASP A 301 9.23 -8.03 -4.63
C ASP A 301 9.50 -9.08 -3.54
N ALA A 302 8.91 -8.86 -2.36
CA ALA A 302 8.97 -9.79 -1.24
C ALA A 302 8.15 -11.07 -1.51
N SER A 303 7.35 -11.09 -2.56
CA SER A 303 6.60 -12.28 -2.98
C SER A 303 7.52 -13.46 -3.28
N ASN A 304 8.73 -13.20 -3.79
CA ASN A 304 9.71 -14.24 -4.09
C ASN A 304 10.26 -14.95 -2.84
N ILE A 305 10.17 -14.31 -1.67
CA ILE A 305 10.58 -14.88 -0.39
C ILE A 305 9.46 -15.76 0.18
N LEU A 306 8.21 -15.33 0.06
CA LEU A 306 7.04 -16.07 0.54
C LEU A 306 6.68 -17.26 -0.36
N LYS A 307 6.84 -17.15 -1.68
CA LYS A 307 6.48 -18.18 -2.66
C LYS A 307 7.05 -19.57 -2.33
N PRO A 308 8.35 -19.76 -2.00
CA PRO A 308 8.90 -21.07 -1.67
C PRO A 308 8.30 -21.67 -0.40
N ALA A 309 8.11 -20.87 0.66
CA ALA A 309 7.57 -21.31 1.94
C ALA A 309 6.10 -21.77 1.82
N ILE A 310 5.28 -20.98 1.12
CA ILE A 310 3.88 -21.32 0.84
C ILE A 310 3.77 -22.49 -0.17
N ALA A 311 4.67 -22.54 -1.17
CA ALA A 311 4.65 -23.58 -2.18
C ALA A 311 4.98 -24.97 -1.62
N SER A 312 5.90 -25.03 -0.65
CA SER A 312 6.26 -26.28 0.03
C SER A 312 5.14 -26.84 0.92
N GLY A 313 4.14 -26.02 1.26
CA GLY A 313 3.06 -26.35 2.20
C GLY A 313 3.52 -26.44 3.66
N LYS A 314 4.76 -26.04 3.95
CA LYS A 314 5.32 -26.03 5.31
C LYS A 314 4.82 -24.86 6.15
N LEU A 315 4.47 -23.73 5.50
CA LEU A 315 3.91 -22.54 6.13
C LEU A 315 2.47 -22.37 5.66
N ARG A 316 1.54 -22.23 6.60
CA ARG A 316 0.17 -21.79 6.34
C ARG A 316 0.12 -20.27 6.46
N CYS A 317 -0.55 -19.63 5.51
CA CYS A 317 -0.66 -18.17 5.48
C CYS A 317 -2.12 -17.76 5.31
N ILE A 318 -2.55 -16.79 6.10
CA ILE A 318 -3.82 -16.07 5.94
C ILE A 318 -3.46 -14.68 5.44
N GLY A 319 -4.06 -14.26 4.33
CA GLY A 319 -3.88 -12.89 3.82
C GLY A 319 -5.18 -12.11 3.88
N SER A 320 -5.11 -10.78 3.98
CA SER A 320 -6.21 -9.87 3.76
C SER A 320 -5.88 -8.87 2.66
N THR A 321 -6.89 -8.44 1.89
CA THR A 321 -6.71 -7.43 0.83
C THR A 321 -8.07 -6.83 0.45
N THR A 322 -8.06 -5.75 -0.34
CA THR A 322 -9.27 -5.18 -0.94
C THR A 322 -9.57 -5.79 -2.32
N TYR A 323 -10.78 -5.54 -2.88
CA TYR A 323 -11.14 -6.02 -4.21
C TYR A 323 -10.25 -5.40 -5.31
N ALA A 324 -9.96 -4.12 -5.20
CA ALA A 324 -9.14 -3.40 -6.16
C ALA A 324 -7.71 -3.96 -6.23
N GLU A 325 -7.11 -4.16 -5.06
CA GLU A 325 -5.74 -4.64 -4.94
C GLU A 325 -5.60 -6.14 -5.23
N TYR A 326 -6.66 -6.92 -4.95
CA TYR A 326 -6.72 -8.31 -5.39
C TYR A 326 -6.59 -8.42 -6.90
N LYS A 327 -7.34 -7.61 -7.68
CA LYS A 327 -7.24 -7.56 -9.14
C LYS A 327 -5.89 -7.05 -9.61
N ALA A 328 -5.38 -6.00 -8.98
CA ALA A 328 -4.14 -5.36 -9.39
C ALA A 328 -2.91 -6.25 -9.18
N SER A 329 -2.87 -6.99 -8.07
CA SER A 329 -1.68 -7.70 -7.60
C SER A 329 -1.82 -9.22 -7.69
N PHE A 330 -2.85 -9.80 -7.08
CA PHE A 330 -2.98 -11.26 -6.96
C PHE A 330 -3.41 -11.97 -8.25
N GLU A 331 -4.32 -11.40 -9.01
CA GLU A 331 -4.75 -12.02 -10.28
C GLU A 331 -3.62 -12.05 -11.31
N ARG A 332 -2.71 -11.10 -11.24
CA ARG A 332 -1.52 -11.03 -12.11
C ARG A 332 -0.48 -12.09 -11.74
N ASP A 333 -0.33 -12.41 -10.46
CA ASP A 333 0.57 -13.46 -9.99
C ASP A 333 -0.11 -14.83 -9.90
N ARG A 334 -0.14 -15.53 -11.03
CA ARG A 334 -0.76 -16.87 -11.13
C ARG A 334 -0.16 -17.90 -10.17
N ALA A 335 1.08 -17.73 -9.72
CA ALA A 335 1.74 -18.66 -8.82
C ALA A 335 1.18 -18.56 -7.40
N LEU A 336 0.94 -17.35 -6.90
CA LEU A 336 0.30 -17.10 -5.61
C LEU A 336 -1.21 -17.38 -5.67
N ALA A 337 -1.91 -16.92 -6.70
CA ALA A 337 -3.35 -17.15 -6.86
C ALA A 337 -3.75 -18.64 -6.80
N ARG A 338 -2.88 -19.54 -7.28
CA ARG A 338 -3.09 -20.99 -7.18
C ARG A 338 -2.90 -21.58 -5.78
N ARG A 339 -2.29 -20.84 -4.86
CA ARG A 339 -1.98 -21.30 -3.50
C ARG A 339 -2.95 -20.76 -2.46
N PHE A 340 -3.57 -19.63 -2.75
CA PHE A 340 -4.59 -19.02 -1.91
C PHE A 340 -6.00 -19.43 -2.34
N GLN A 341 -6.90 -19.46 -1.36
CA GLN A 341 -8.33 -19.63 -1.57
C GLN A 341 -9.04 -18.36 -1.14
N LYS A 342 -9.65 -17.66 -2.09
CA LYS A 342 -10.44 -16.46 -1.85
C LYS A 342 -11.64 -16.75 -0.95
N ILE A 343 -11.85 -15.91 0.06
CA ILE A 343 -13.05 -15.79 0.89
C ILE A 343 -13.49 -14.34 0.76
N GLU A 344 -14.70 -14.12 0.28
CA GLU A 344 -15.26 -12.78 0.15
C GLU A 344 -15.86 -12.36 1.49
N ILE A 345 -15.46 -11.18 1.97
CA ILE A 345 -15.95 -10.58 3.20
C ILE A 345 -16.76 -9.35 2.81
N GLY A 346 -18.07 -9.50 2.79
CA GLY A 346 -18.99 -8.42 2.49
C GLY A 346 -19.21 -7.47 3.67
N GLU A 347 -19.76 -6.29 3.40
CA GLU A 347 -20.26 -5.38 4.43
C GLU A 347 -21.43 -6.07 5.17
N PRO A 348 -21.45 -6.06 6.52
CA PRO A 348 -22.57 -6.61 7.29
C PRO A 348 -23.82 -5.74 7.10
N THR A 349 -24.97 -6.33 7.27
CA THR A 349 -26.24 -5.61 7.33
C THR A 349 -26.33 -4.74 8.58
N VAL A 350 -27.28 -3.81 8.60
CA VAL A 350 -27.50 -2.95 9.78
C VAL A 350 -27.84 -3.80 11.01
N ASP A 351 -28.68 -4.82 10.84
CA ASP A 351 -29.07 -5.71 11.93
C ASP A 351 -27.88 -6.52 12.48
N GLU A 352 -27.04 -7.07 11.61
CA GLU A 352 -25.79 -7.75 12.00
C GLU A 352 -24.84 -6.78 12.70
N THR A 353 -24.78 -5.51 12.25
CA THR A 353 -23.96 -4.48 12.88
C THR A 353 -24.46 -4.16 14.29
N ILE A 354 -25.78 -4.08 14.52
CA ILE A 354 -26.35 -3.90 15.85
C ILE A 354 -25.93 -5.02 16.80
N GLU A 355 -25.95 -6.28 16.34
CA GLU A 355 -25.47 -7.41 17.13
C GLU A 355 -23.96 -7.31 17.43
N ILE A 356 -23.15 -6.88 16.46
CA ILE A 356 -21.71 -6.65 16.65
C ILE A 356 -21.50 -5.57 17.73
N LEU A 357 -22.19 -4.44 17.60
CA LEU A 357 -22.07 -3.35 18.58
C LEU A 357 -22.53 -3.76 19.98
N ARG A 358 -23.60 -4.55 20.11
CA ARG A 358 -24.06 -5.10 21.40
C ARG A 358 -23.00 -5.98 22.05
N GLY A 359 -22.32 -6.78 21.28
CA GLY A 359 -21.28 -7.64 21.82
C GLY A 359 -19.98 -6.90 22.18
N LEU A 360 -19.71 -5.78 21.52
CA LEU A 360 -18.57 -4.91 21.84
C LEU A 360 -18.90 -3.89 22.92
N LYS A 361 -20.18 -3.67 23.24
CA LYS A 361 -20.69 -2.67 24.20
C LYS A 361 -19.90 -2.63 25.48
N GLN A 362 -19.71 -3.77 26.14
CA GLN A 362 -19.07 -3.85 27.44
C GLN A 362 -17.62 -3.33 27.39
N TYR A 363 -16.87 -3.61 26.33
CA TYR A 363 -15.47 -3.17 26.18
C TYR A 363 -15.36 -1.65 26.07
N TYR A 364 -16.27 -1.02 25.32
CA TYR A 364 -16.31 0.44 25.19
C TYR A 364 -16.86 1.12 26.45
N GLU A 365 -17.83 0.51 27.15
CA GLU A 365 -18.34 0.98 28.43
C GLU A 365 -17.24 0.99 29.50
N GLU A 366 -16.44 -0.06 29.58
CA GLU A 366 -15.30 -0.18 30.51
C GLU A 366 -14.21 0.84 30.17
N HIS A 367 -13.89 1.01 28.87
CA HIS A 367 -12.85 1.92 28.41
C HIS A 367 -13.19 3.39 28.68
N HIS A 368 -14.41 3.81 28.41
CA HIS A 368 -14.85 5.20 28.55
C HIS A 368 -15.49 5.51 29.91
N HIS A 369 -15.75 4.49 30.73
CA HIS A 369 -16.50 4.60 31.99
C HIS A 369 -17.88 5.23 31.81
N VAL A 370 -18.63 4.76 30.80
CA VAL A 370 -19.99 5.17 30.42
C VAL A 370 -20.88 3.95 30.29
N THR A 371 -22.18 4.16 30.09
CA THR A 371 -23.13 3.10 29.70
C THR A 371 -23.84 3.51 28.43
N PHE A 372 -24.01 2.60 27.47
CA PHE A 372 -24.78 2.85 26.26
C PHE A 372 -26.21 2.31 26.41
N SER A 373 -27.21 3.11 26.04
CA SER A 373 -28.57 2.60 25.90
C SER A 373 -28.68 1.71 24.66
N ASP A 374 -29.60 0.74 24.66
CA ASP A 374 -29.81 -0.13 23.49
C ASP A 374 -30.33 0.65 22.28
N ASP A 375 -31.09 1.73 22.51
CA ASP A 375 -31.54 2.64 21.47
C ASP A 375 -30.37 3.43 20.84
N ALA A 376 -29.39 3.85 21.67
CA ALA A 376 -28.18 4.50 21.16
C ALA A 376 -27.34 3.56 20.26
N ILE A 377 -27.22 2.28 20.63
CA ILE A 377 -26.50 1.28 19.83
C ILE A 377 -27.19 1.05 18.49
N LYS A 378 -28.51 0.89 18.51
CA LYS A 378 -29.31 0.73 17.31
C LYS A 378 -29.20 1.94 16.40
N LEU A 379 -29.34 3.13 16.97
CA LEU A 379 -29.25 4.38 16.26
C LEU A 379 -27.87 4.63 15.67
N ALA A 380 -26.79 4.24 16.35
CA ALA A 380 -25.42 4.32 15.85
C ALA A 380 -25.23 3.52 14.55
N ALA A 381 -25.76 2.28 14.49
CA ALA A 381 -25.72 1.47 13.29
C ALA A 381 -26.57 2.06 12.15
N GLU A 382 -27.81 2.47 12.43
CA GLU A 382 -28.74 3.02 11.45
C GLU A 382 -28.23 4.35 10.86
N LEU A 383 -27.80 5.28 11.71
CA LEU A 383 -27.35 6.60 11.27
C LEU A 383 -26.00 6.55 10.58
N SER A 384 -25.06 5.72 11.05
CA SER A 384 -23.78 5.54 10.35
C SER A 384 -23.97 4.94 8.96
N ALA A 385 -24.85 3.96 8.80
CA ALA A 385 -25.20 3.39 7.51
C ALA A 385 -25.80 4.45 6.56
N LYS A 386 -26.66 5.34 7.11
CA LYS A 386 -27.42 6.32 6.34
C LYS A 386 -26.62 7.56 5.94
N TYR A 387 -25.71 8.04 6.80
CA TYR A 387 -25.08 9.36 6.64
C TYR A 387 -23.56 9.32 6.45
N ILE A 388 -22.87 8.19 6.78
CA ILE A 388 -21.43 8.06 6.60
C ILE A 388 -21.19 7.12 5.41
N HIS A 389 -20.81 7.69 4.25
CA HIS A 389 -20.67 6.94 3.00
C HIS A 389 -19.22 6.63 2.60
N ASP A 390 -18.26 7.31 3.22
CA ASP A 390 -16.82 7.16 2.95
C ASP A 390 -16.18 5.94 3.63
N ARG A 391 -16.94 5.23 4.48
CA ARG A 391 -16.51 4.04 5.23
C ARG A 391 -17.58 2.96 5.22
N HIS A 392 -17.18 1.74 5.58
CA HIS A 392 -18.07 0.57 5.62
C HIS A 392 -18.45 0.16 7.03
N LEU A 393 -19.60 -0.51 7.17
CA LEU A 393 -19.97 -1.20 8.39
C LEU A 393 -19.06 -2.44 8.59
N PRO A 394 -18.76 -2.84 9.83
CA PRO A 394 -19.20 -2.24 11.10
C PRO A 394 -18.31 -1.10 11.58
N ASP A 395 -17.16 -0.84 10.95
CA ASP A 395 -16.11 0.08 11.40
C ASP A 395 -16.66 1.49 11.70
N LYS A 396 -17.39 2.09 10.74
CA LYS A 396 -18.02 3.41 10.92
C LYS A 396 -19.01 3.48 12.09
N ALA A 397 -19.70 2.39 12.42
CA ALA A 397 -20.63 2.35 13.52
C ALA A 397 -19.89 2.17 14.87
N ILE A 398 -18.80 1.44 14.87
CA ILE A 398 -17.88 1.30 16.02
C ILE A 398 -17.26 2.66 16.33
N ASP A 399 -16.76 3.37 15.30
CA ASP A 399 -16.21 4.73 15.47
C ASP A 399 -17.22 5.70 16.10
N VAL A 400 -18.50 5.61 15.71
CA VAL A 400 -19.56 6.45 16.29
C VAL A 400 -19.72 6.16 17.79
N LEU A 401 -19.68 4.88 18.23
CA LEU A 401 -19.75 4.54 19.65
C LEU A 401 -18.52 5.02 20.41
N ASP A 402 -17.34 4.82 19.84
CA ASP A 402 -16.07 5.22 20.45
C ASP A 402 -15.99 6.75 20.63
N GLU A 403 -16.35 7.51 19.61
CA GLU A 403 -16.38 8.97 19.65
C GLU A 403 -17.46 9.50 20.62
N ALA A 404 -18.63 8.85 20.69
CA ALA A 404 -19.66 9.21 21.67
C ALA A 404 -19.19 8.98 23.10
N GLY A 405 -18.53 7.86 23.37
CA GLY A 405 -17.90 7.54 24.65
C GLY A 405 -16.86 8.57 25.05
N ALA A 406 -15.93 8.85 24.13
CA ALA A 406 -14.85 9.82 24.33
C ALA A 406 -15.39 11.23 24.63
N ARG A 407 -16.38 11.68 23.86
CA ARG A 407 -17.01 12.99 24.02
C ARG A 407 -17.66 13.16 25.40
N VAL A 408 -18.49 12.20 25.82
CA VAL A 408 -19.16 12.25 27.14
C VAL A 408 -18.12 12.23 28.27
N ARG A 409 -17.04 11.44 28.13
CA ARG A 409 -15.92 11.43 29.08
C ARG A 409 -15.22 12.78 29.16
N MET A 410 -14.98 13.47 28.04
CA MET A 410 -14.36 14.81 28.01
C MET A 410 -15.26 15.86 28.72
N LEU A 411 -16.56 15.84 28.47
CA LEU A 411 -17.51 16.77 29.08
C LEU A 411 -17.57 16.57 30.62
N ARG A 412 -17.38 15.35 31.10
CA ARG A 412 -17.33 15.02 32.56
C ARG A 412 -16.07 15.54 33.23
N THR A 413 -14.91 15.47 32.57
CA THR A 413 -13.66 16.00 33.17
C THR A 413 -13.70 17.51 33.36
N ALA A 414 -14.57 18.21 32.60
CA ALA A 414 -14.77 19.64 32.74
C ALA A 414 -15.74 20.03 33.92
N THR A 415 -16.55 19.09 34.42
CA THR A 415 -17.49 19.29 35.52
C THR A 415 -17.12 18.37 36.69
N THR A 416 -16.39 18.90 37.65
CA THR A 416 -16.04 18.24 38.92
C THR A 416 -17.31 17.95 39.72
N GLU A 417 -17.77 16.68 39.81
CA GLU A 417 -18.52 16.22 40.98
C GLU A 417 -19.41 14.96 40.86
N ASN A 418 -19.46 14.19 39.78
CA ASN A 418 -20.29 12.98 39.83
C ASN A 418 -19.57 11.70 39.34
N ARG A 419 -19.41 10.74 40.29
CA ARG A 419 -18.76 9.43 40.09
C ARG A 419 -19.65 8.35 39.41
N GLN A 420 -20.90 8.66 39.04
CA GLN A 420 -21.77 7.67 38.43
C GLN A 420 -21.55 7.60 36.92
N PRO A 421 -21.57 6.41 36.30
CA PRO A 421 -21.45 6.28 34.83
C PRO A 421 -22.61 7.03 34.16
N THR A 422 -22.29 7.87 33.21
CA THR A 422 -23.28 8.62 32.43
C THR A 422 -23.79 7.73 31.32
N THR A 423 -25.11 7.65 31.15
CA THR A 423 -25.72 6.90 30.07
C THR A 423 -25.73 7.73 28.78
N ILE A 424 -25.15 7.17 27.72
CA ILE A 424 -25.18 7.74 26.38
C ILE A 424 -26.52 7.36 25.74
N GLY A 425 -27.25 8.39 25.33
CA GLY A 425 -28.55 8.26 24.68
C GLY A 425 -28.51 8.57 23.18
N GLU A 426 -29.67 8.56 22.56
CA GLU A 426 -29.87 8.85 21.13
C GLU A 426 -29.31 10.23 20.73
N ALA A 427 -29.55 11.26 21.55
CA ALA A 427 -29.10 12.63 21.26
C ALA A 427 -27.58 12.77 21.18
N ASP A 428 -26.83 11.99 21.98
CA ASP A 428 -25.36 12.00 21.95
C ASP A 428 -24.85 11.37 20.65
N VAL A 429 -25.44 10.26 20.22
CA VAL A 429 -25.14 9.57 18.97
C VAL A 429 -25.48 10.45 17.75
N GLU A 430 -26.66 11.09 17.74
CA GLU A 430 -27.05 12.02 16.68
C GLU A 430 -26.04 13.14 16.51
N GLN A 431 -25.57 13.70 17.60
CA GLN A 431 -24.62 14.79 17.57
C GLN A 431 -23.24 14.36 17.07
N VAL A 432 -22.79 13.16 17.40
CA VAL A 432 -21.53 12.59 16.88
C VAL A 432 -21.65 12.33 15.40
N VAL A 433 -22.70 11.65 14.94
CA VAL A 433 -22.93 11.39 13.51
C VAL A 433 -23.05 12.71 12.73
N ALA A 434 -23.72 13.74 13.28
CA ALA A 434 -23.76 15.05 12.67
C ALA A 434 -22.36 15.64 12.44
N THR A 435 -21.49 15.50 13.42
CA THR A 435 -20.11 16.00 13.34
C THR A 435 -19.29 15.22 12.33
N MET A 436 -19.34 13.87 12.38
CA MET A 436 -18.60 13.00 11.45
C MET A 436 -19.06 13.16 10.00
N ALA A 437 -20.37 13.20 9.77
CA ALA A 437 -20.95 13.37 8.44
C ALA A 437 -20.96 14.83 7.95
N LYS A 438 -20.51 15.80 8.79
CA LYS A 438 -20.52 17.25 8.51
C LYS A 438 -21.92 17.78 8.16
N ILE A 439 -22.95 17.26 8.81
CA ILE A 439 -24.36 17.61 8.61
C ILE A 439 -24.86 18.41 9.81
N PRO A 440 -25.74 19.43 9.64
CA PRO A 440 -26.32 20.12 10.78
C PRO A 440 -27.09 19.16 11.71
N PRO A 441 -26.90 19.21 13.05
CA PRO A 441 -27.55 18.28 13.99
C PRO A 441 -29.07 18.24 13.89
N ARG A 442 -29.71 19.37 13.59
CA ARG A 442 -31.17 19.46 13.40
C ARG A 442 -31.67 18.58 12.24
N THR A 443 -30.81 18.26 11.31
CA THR A 443 -31.17 17.44 10.12
C THR A 443 -31.34 15.96 10.49
N ILE A 444 -30.69 15.50 11.53
CA ILE A 444 -30.72 14.09 12.00
C ILE A 444 -31.91 13.86 12.93
N ALA A 445 -32.20 14.80 13.84
CA ALA A 445 -33.26 14.68 14.86
C ALA A 445 -34.71 14.75 14.29
N ILE A 446 -34.91 15.29 13.08
CA ILE A 446 -36.25 15.39 12.49
C ILE A 446 -36.57 14.12 11.69
N SER A 447 -37.73 13.50 11.97
CA SER A 447 -38.14 12.30 11.22
C SER A 447 -38.23 12.58 9.72
N GLU A 448 -37.84 11.59 8.90
CA GLU A 448 -37.87 11.75 7.42
C GLU A 448 -39.28 12.18 6.91
N LYS A 449 -40.31 11.71 7.59
CA LYS A 449 -41.69 12.06 7.30
C LYS A 449 -41.96 13.55 7.52
N GLU A 450 -41.51 14.12 8.62
CA GLU A 450 -41.67 15.56 8.93
C GLU A 450 -40.85 16.42 7.97
N ARG A 451 -39.64 15.98 7.62
CA ARG A 451 -38.80 16.67 6.61
C ARG A 451 -39.50 16.72 5.25
N LEU A 452 -40.07 15.61 4.79
CA LEU A 452 -40.82 15.56 3.54
C LEU A 452 -42.09 16.36 3.59
N GLN A 453 -42.74 16.49 4.74
CA GLN A 453 -43.89 17.37 4.91
C GLN A 453 -43.54 18.84 4.76
N ASN A 454 -42.43 19.27 5.37
CA ASN A 454 -41.98 20.66 5.41
C ASN A 454 -41.14 21.10 4.20
N LEU A 455 -40.65 20.15 3.38
CA LEU A 455 -39.73 20.37 2.27
C LEU A 455 -40.21 21.47 1.29
N GLU A 456 -41.51 21.51 0.95
CA GLU A 456 -42.08 22.52 0.06
C GLU A 456 -41.94 23.91 0.65
N GLY A 457 -42.34 24.08 1.92
CA GLY A 457 -42.28 25.37 2.61
C GLY A 457 -40.83 25.85 2.84
N GLU A 458 -39.87 24.94 3.09
CA GLU A 458 -38.46 25.29 3.22
C GLU A 458 -37.88 25.80 1.90
N LEU A 459 -38.12 25.08 0.81
CA LEU A 459 -37.67 25.51 -0.53
C LEU A 459 -38.27 26.84 -0.96
N GLN A 460 -39.55 27.06 -0.73
CA GLN A 460 -40.22 28.32 -1.08
C GLN A 460 -39.74 29.54 -0.28
N ARG A 461 -39.19 29.35 0.91
CA ARG A 461 -38.57 30.43 1.72
C ARG A 461 -37.30 30.97 1.12
N VAL A 462 -36.57 30.14 0.36
CA VAL A 462 -35.24 30.48 -0.19
C VAL A 462 -35.29 30.74 -1.69
N ILE A 463 -36.25 30.10 -2.40
CA ILE A 463 -36.38 30.15 -3.85
C ILE A 463 -37.68 30.88 -4.20
N PHE A 464 -37.53 32.09 -4.71
CA PHE A 464 -38.66 32.94 -5.04
C PHE A 464 -39.07 32.81 -6.52
N GLY A 465 -40.40 32.82 -6.77
CA GLY A 465 -40.96 32.85 -8.12
C GLY A 465 -40.83 31.54 -8.92
N GLN A 466 -40.48 30.41 -8.25
CA GLN A 466 -40.40 29.10 -8.88
C GLN A 466 -41.35 28.08 -8.22
N ASP A 467 -42.47 28.51 -7.67
CA ASP A 467 -43.40 27.68 -6.90
C ASP A 467 -43.90 26.45 -7.66
N HIS A 468 -44.09 26.57 -8.96
CA HIS A 468 -44.54 25.46 -9.81
C HIS A 468 -43.45 24.37 -9.91
N ALA A 469 -42.22 24.77 -10.14
CA ALA A 469 -41.09 23.83 -10.21
C ALA A 469 -40.83 23.14 -8.86
N VAL A 470 -40.90 23.91 -7.76
CA VAL A 470 -40.76 23.38 -6.39
C VAL A 470 -41.84 22.32 -6.10
N LYS A 471 -43.13 22.62 -6.41
CA LYS A 471 -44.23 21.67 -6.21
C LYS A 471 -44.06 20.38 -6.99
N GLN A 472 -43.66 20.47 -8.26
CA GLN A 472 -43.42 19.28 -9.09
C GLN A 472 -42.33 18.39 -8.53
N ILE A 473 -41.17 18.96 -8.12
CA ILE A 473 -40.08 18.22 -7.55
C ILE A 473 -40.45 17.56 -6.23
N VAL A 474 -41.05 18.34 -5.32
CA VAL A 474 -41.48 17.84 -4.01
C VAL A 474 -42.50 16.70 -4.14
N SER A 475 -43.46 16.84 -5.08
CA SER A 475 -44.44 15.78 -5.34
C SER A 475 -43.78 14.50 -5.85
N ALA A 476 -42.82 14.61 -6.77
CA ALA A 476 -42.07 13.47 -7.29
C ALA A 476 -41.21 12.77 -6.19
N ILE A 477 -40.58 13.57 -5.34
CA ILE A 477 -39.77 13.04 -4.20
C ILE A 477 -40.69 12.34 -3.19
N LYS A 478 -41.82 12.95 -2.81
CA LYS A 478 -42.80 12.33 -1.91
C LYS A 478 -43.32 11.01 -2.46
N LEU A 479 -43.61 10.96 -3.77
CA LEU A 479 -44.06 9.74 -4.44
C LEU A 479 -42.99 8.65 -4.43
N SER A 480 -41.74 8.99 -4.74
CA SER A 480 -40.64 8.05 -4.71
C SER A 480 -40.39 7.49 -3.30
N ARG A 481 -40.46 8.33 -2.28
CA ARG A 481 -40.22 7.94 -0.87
C ARG A 481 -41.44 7.28 -0.21
N SER A 482 -42.61 7.24 -0.83
CA SER A 482 -43.78 6.53 -0.31
C SER A 482 -43.71 5.01 -0.39
N GLY A 483 -42.61 4.46 -0.88
CA GLY A 483 -42.40 3.01 -1.03
C GLY A 483 -43.06 2.40 -2.28
N LEU A 484 -43.69 3.23 -3.14
CA LEU A 484 -44.30 2.77 -4.38
C LEU A 484 -43.29 2.67 -5.55
N GLY A 485 -42.06 3.17 -5.36
CA GLY A 485 -41.00 3.11 -6.34
C GLY A 485 -40.13 1.85 -6.22
N HIS A 486 -39.36 1.53 -7.26
CA HIS A 486 -38.32 0.48 -7.18
C HIS A 486 -37.14 0.96 -6.30
N PRO A 487 -36.71 0.19 -5.30
CA PRO A 487 -35.63 0.60 -4.38
C PRO A 487 -34.30 0.86 -5.05
N GLU A 488 -34.01 0.20 -6.19
CA GLU A 488 -32.75 0.35 -6.94
C GLU A 488 -32.76 1.54 -7.94
N LYS A 489 -33.89 2.23 -8.12
CA LYS A 489 -33.98 3.38 -9.04
C LYS A 489 -33.70 4.69 -8.31
N PRO A 490 -33.08 5.66 -9.00
CA PRO A 490 -32.91 7.00 -8.43
C PRO A 490 -34.28 7.62 -8.10
N ILE A 491 -34.33 8.50 -7.09
CA ILE A 491 -35.52 9.21 -6.63
C ILE A 491 -36.23 9.91 -7.78
N GLY A 492 -35.46 10.45 -8.72
CA GLY A 492 -35.97 11.08 -9.93
C GLY A 492 -34.86 11.66 -10.79
N SER A 493 -35.16 11.86 -12.06
CA SER A 493 -34.31 12.59 -13.00
C SER A 493 -35.09 13.83 -13.47
N PHE A 494 -34.54 15.02 -13.20
CA PHE A 494 -35.22 16.30 -13.46
C PHE A 494 -34.43 17.11 -14.47
N LEU A 495 -35.11 17.64 -15.50
CA LEU A 495 -34.52 18.55 -16.45
C LEU A 495 -35.06 19.97 -16.19
N PHE A 496 -34.19 20.88 -15.76
CA PHE A 496 -34.50 22.28 -15.57
C PHE A 496 -34.16 23.09 -16.83
N SER A 497 -35.17 23.56 -17.52
CA SER A 497 -35.06 24.38 -18.72
C SER A 497 -35.47 25.83 -18.43
N GLY A 498 -34.74 26.79 -18.94
CA GLY A 498 -35.03 28.22 -18.78
C GLY A 498 -33.81 29.12 -18.97
N PRO A 499 -33.99 30.45 -19.03
CA PRO A 499 -32.91 31.44 -19.22
C PRO A 499 -31.84 31.36 -18.12
N THR A 500 -30.70 32.00 -18.37
CA THR A 500 -29.65 32.12 -17.35
C THR A 500 -30.12 33.01 -16.20
N GLY A 501 -29.75 32.66 -14.96
CA GLY A 501 -30.06 33.48 -13.78
C GLY A 501 -31.41 33.23 -13.11
N VAL A 502 -32.27 32.34 -13.62
CA VAL A 502 -33.62 32.08 -13.04
C VAL A 502 -33.62 31.12 -11.83
N GLY A 503 -32.46 30.72 -11.34
CA GLY A 503 -32.34 29.91 -10.12
C GLY A 503 -32.29 28.39 -10.32
N LYS A 504 -32.07 27.85 -11.54
CA LYS A 504 -31.99 26.39 -11.82
C LYS A 504 -31.00 25.65 -10.94
N THR A 505 -29.76 26.14 -10.86
CA THR A 505 -28.70 25.53 -10.04
C THR A 505 -28.95 25.73 -8.55
N GLU A 506 -29.48 26.89 -8.15
CA GLU A 506 -29.78 27.16 -6.76
C GLU A 506 -30.89 26.24 -6.23
N LEU A 507 -31.91 25.96 -7.05
CA LEU A 507 -32.96 25.01 -6.69
C LEU A 507 -32.39 23.61 -6.41
N ALA A 508 -31.47 23.11 -7.25
CA ALA A 508 -30.85 21.83 -7.04
C ALA A 508 -29.97 21.81 -5.77
N LYS A 509 -29.20 22.87 -5.52
CA LYS A 509 -28.38 23.04 -4.34
C LYS A 509 -29.19 23.08 -3.05
N GLN A 510 -30.25 23.87 -3.02
CA GLN A 510 -31.13 23.99 -1.85
C GLN A 510 -31.92 22.70 -1.60
N LEU A 511 -32.30 22.00 -2.66
CA LEU A 511 -32.93 20.69 -2.55
C LEU A 511 -32.00 19.69 -1.88
N ALA A 512 -30.74 19.61 -2.31
CA ALA A 512 -29.73 18.73 -1.69
C ALA A 512 -29.53 19.07 -0.20
N ALA A 513 -29.42 20.36 0.12
CA ALA A 513 -29.27 20.82 1.49
C ALA A 513 -30.49 20.45 2.37
N SER A 514 -31.74 20.63 1.87
CA SER A 514 -32.95 20.27 2.61
C SER A 514 -33.14 18.77 2.76
N LEU A 515 -32.66 17.96 1.79
CA LEU A 515 -32.67 16.49 1.87
C LEU A 515 -31.52 15.94 2.71
N GLY A 516 -30.49 16.76 3.02
CA GLY A 516 -29.30 16.34 3.74
C GLY A 516 -28.43 15.36 2.96
N VAL A 517 -28.37 15.53 1.64
CA VAL A 517 -27.52 14.73 0.74
C VAL A 517 -26.44 15.60 0.13
N GLU A 518 -25.31 14.98 -0.25
CA GLU A 518 -24.21 15.68 -0.89
C GLU A 518 -24.61 16.21 -2.27
N PHE A 519 -24.17 17.43 -2.62
CA PHE A 519 -24.41 18.07 -3.89
C PHE A 519 -23.17 17.95 -4.79
N ILE A 520 -23.21 17.01 -5.74
CA ILE A 520 -22.14 16.84 -6.72
C ILE A 520 -22.51 17.59 -7.99
N ARG A 521 -21.60 18.45 -8.47
CA ARG A 521 -21.81 19.26 -9.66
C ARG A 521 -20.75 18.99 -10.72
N PHE A 522 -21.19 18.70 -11.95
CA PHE A 522 -20.34 18.63 -13.14
C PHE A 522 -20.74 19.76 -14.10
N ASP A 523 -19.80 20.65 -14.40
CA ASP A 523 -20.00 21.70 -15.39
C ASP A 523 -19.58 21.22 -16.77
N MET A 524 -20.54 20.96 -17.65
CA MET A 524 -20.26 20.39 -18.96
C MET A 524 -19.44 21.31 -19.88
N SER A 525 -19.31 22.60 -19.55
CA SER A 525 -18.40 23.50 -20.26
C SER A 525 -16.92 23.11 -20.12
N GLU A 526 -16.57 22.45 -19.01
CA GLU A 526 -15.21 21.95 -18.77
C GLU A 526 -14.89 20.67 -19.58
N TYR A 527 -15.90 20.01 -20.12
CA TYR A 527 -15.80 18.71 -20.83
C TYR A 527 -16.08 18.83 -22.33
N GLY A 528 -15.91 20.03 -22.91
CA GLY A 528 -16.16 20.30 -24.32
C GLY A 528 -15.19 19.60 -25.29
N GLU A 529 -14.01 19.19 -24.84
CA GLU A 529 -13.01 18.53 -25.64
C GLU A 529 -13.07 16.99 -25.48
N ARG A 530 -12.84 16.24 -26.59
CA ARG A 530 -12.99 14.77 -26.60
C ARG A 530 -12.15 14.03 -25.54
N HIS A 531 -10.97 14.53 -25.24
CA HIS A 531 -10.09 13.91 -24.24
C HIS A 531 -10.49 14.24 -22.79
N THR A 532 -11.30 15.25 -22.53
CA THR A 532 -11.79 15.55 -21.19
C THR A 532 -12.98 14.68 -20.79
N VAL A 533 -13.71 14.11 -21.77
CA VAL A 533 -14.83 13.17 -21.51
C VAL A 533 -14.33 11.89 -20.82
N SER A 534 -13.12 11.44 -21.15
CA SER A 534 -12.53 10.27 -20.47
C SER A 534 -12.25 10.50 -18.97
N ARG A 535 -12.20 11.74 -18.50
CA ARG A 535 -12.12 12.04 -17.05
C ARG A 535 -13.45 11.76 -16.33
N LEU A 536 -14.59 11.86 -17.04
CA LEU A 536 -15.91 11.55 -16.47
C LEU A 536 -16.20 10.05 -16.42
N ILE A 537 -15.90 9.33 -17.51
CA ILE A 537 -16.32 7.92 -17.68
C ILE A 537 -15.16 6.92 -17.55
N GLY A 538 -13.94 7.39 -17.29
CA GLY A 538 -12.74 6.56 -17.30
C GLY A 538 -12.09 6.43 -18.67
N ALA A 539 -10.82 6.01 -18.70
CA ALA A 539 -10.06 5.81 -19.94
C ALA A 539 -10.45 4.47 -20.61
N PRO A 540 -10.56 4.43 -21.95
CA PRO A 540 -10.82 3.17 -22.68
C PRO A 540 -9.69 2.16 -22.49
N PRO A 541 -9.97 0.84 -22.63
CA PRO A 541 -8.95 -0.21 -22.56
C PRO A 541 -7.76 0.07 -23.51
N GLY A 542 -6.54 0.01 -22.95
CA GLY A 542 -5.30 0.24 -23.70
C GLY A 542 -4.68 1.64 -23.54
N TYR A 543 -5.34 2.56 -22.86
CA TYR A 543 -4.78 3.88 -22.53
C TYR A 543 -4.23 3.94 -21.10
N VAL A 544 -3.25 4.81 -20.86
CA VAL A 544 -2.68 5.03 -19.51
C VAL A 544 -3.78 5.55 -18.57
N GLY A 545 -3.99 4.82 -17.46
CA GLY A 545 -5.06 5.15 -16.49
C GLY A 545 -6.37 4.39 -16.70
N PHE A 546 -6.42 3.38 -17.58
CA PHE A 546 -7.57 2.48 -17.74
C PHE A 546 -8.03 1.81 -16.44
N ASP A 547 -7.10 1.53 -15.52
CA ASP A 547 -7.42 0.91 -14.21
C ASP A 547 -8.02 1.88 -13.19
N ARG A 548 -8.19 3.17 -13.54
CA ARG A 548 -8.84 4.18 -12.71
C ARG A 548 -10.23 4.44 -13.23
N GLY A 549 -11.23 4.41 -12.37
CA GLY A 549 -12.58 4.81 -12.70
C GLY A 549 -12.67 6.27 -13.15
N GLY A 550 -13.82 6.71 -13.63
CA GLY A 550 -14.10 8.09 -13.98
C GLY A 550 -14.80 8.81 -12.83
N LEU A 551 -14.77 10.15 -12.84
CA LEU A 551 -15.42 11.00 -11.83
C LEU A 551 -16.93 10.72 -11.63
N LEU A 552 -17.58 10.03 -12.58
CA LEU A 552 -18.98 9.59 -12.50
C LEU A 552 -19.12 8.14 -12.03
N THR A 553 -18.04 7.36 -12.02
CA THR A 553 -18.07 5.92 -11.74
C THR A 553 -17.42 5.57 -10.42
N ASP A 554 -16.60 6.47 -9.88
CA ASP A 554 -16.02 6.42 -8.54
C ASP A 554 -16.90 7.19 -7.56
#